data_cd4f67ccf61532683139489ac41ace0b
#
_entry.id   cd4f67ccf61532683139489ac41ace0b
#
_cell.length_a   1.000
_cell.length_b   1.000
_cell.length_c   1.000
_cell.angle_alpha   90.00
_cell.angle_beta   90.00
_cell.angle_gamma   90.00
#
_symmetry.space_group_name_H-M   'P 1'
#
loop_
_entity.id
_entity.type
_entity.pdbx_description
1 polymer ?
#
loop_
_entity_poly.entity_id
_entity_poly.type
_entity_poly.pdbx_seq_one_letter_code
_entity_poly.pdbx_strand_id
1 'polypeptide(L)'
;MNVSEIKSLSGFKVRTCNANEMSGEGAQIGHLWQRFYSEIAPELTSTSQVYGVYTHYESDVTGDFDVYACTNTPINTVETESVDLAAGHYLRFSGQGSMPHAVIDVWGQVWQYFSNEQCPHIRAYKTDYEFYKSSDEVEVFISVG
;
A
#
# COMPACT_ATOMS: atom_id res chain seq x y z
N MET A 1 1.52 8.54 14.78
CA MET A 1 0.06 8.67 14.58
C MET A 1 -0.62 7.36 14.95
N ASN A 2 -1.69 7.44 15.72
CA ASN A 2 -2.45 6.25 16.11
C ASN A 2 -3.67 6.10 15.23
N VAL A 3 -3.88 4.88 14.72
CA VAL A 3 -5.11 4.51 14.01
C VAL A 3 -5.91 3.62 14.95
N SER A 4 -7.08 4.10 15.36
CA SER A 4 -7.91 3.42 16.35
C SER A 4 -9.03 2.57 15.74
N GLU A 5 -9.31 2.74 14.45
CA GLU A 5 -10.38 2.03 13.77
C GLU A 5 -9.83 1.10 12.71
N ILE A 6 -10.43 -0.09 12.59
CA ILE A 6 -10.15 -1.02 11.52
C ILE A 6 -11.04 -0.68 10.33
N LYS A 7 -10.45 -0.53 9.15
CA LYS A 7 -11.18 -0.28 7.90
C LYS A 7 -11.12 -1.53 7.04
N SER A 8 -12.27 -1.94 6.53
CA SER A 8 -12.37 -3.07 5.60
C SER A 8 -12.36 -2.56 4.17
N LEU A 9 -11.50 -3.14 3.35
CA LEU A 9 -11.30 -2.77 1.95
C LEU A 9 -11.45 -4.00 1.06
N SER A 10 -11.74 -3.78 -0.21
CA SER A 10 -11.89 -4.86 -1.20
C SER A 10 -11.12 -4.52 -2.46
N GLY A 11 -10.49 -5.52 -3.06
CA GLY A 11 -9.73 -5.33 -4.29
C GLY A 11 -9.03 -6.59 -4.77
N PHE A 12 -7.95 -6.38 -5.50
CA PHE A 12 -7.13 -7.47 -6.03
C PHE A 12 -5.85 -7.62 -5.21
N LYS A 13 -5.31 -8.83 -5.19
CA LYS A 13 -4.13 -9.17 -4.40
C LYS A 13 -3.09 -9.89 -5.24
N VAL A 14 -1.81 -9.62 -4.97
CA VAL A 14 -0.69 -10.45 -5.42
C VAL A 14 0.24 -10.70 -4.24
N ARG A 15 0.95 -11.83 -4.29
CA ARG A 15 2.05 -12.09 -3.34
C ARG A 15 3.37 -11.95 -4.06
N THR A 16 4.27 -11.16 -3.50
CA THR A 16 5.54 -10.81 -4.13
C THR A 16 6.61 -10.55 -3.07
N CYS A 17 7.79 -10.14 -3.51
CA CYS A 17 8.86 -9.66 -2.63
C CYS A 17 9.60 -8.51 -3.32
N ASN A 18 10.39 -7.76 -2.55
CA ASN A 18 11.12 -6.62 -3.09
C ASN A 18 12.07 -7.02 -4.22
N ALA A 19 12.74 -8.16 -4.10
CA ALA A 19 13.64 -8.64 -5.14
C ALA A 19 12.91 -8.88 -6.47
N ASN A 20 11.71 -9.45 -6.43
CA ASN A 20 10.88 -9.65 -7.64
C ASN A 20 10.46 -8.34 -8.26
N GLU A 21 10.06 -7.35 -7.45
CA GLU A 21 9.63 -6.05 -7.95
C GLU A 21 10.77 -5.28 -8.61
N MET A 22 12.00 -5.46 -8.12
CA MET A 22 13.18 -4.80 -8.68
C MET A 22 13.70 -5.48 -9.95
N SER A 23 13.35 -6.74 -10.20
CA SER A 23 13.88 -7.51 -11.33
C SER A 23 13.25 -7.15 -12.68
N GLY A 24 12.10 -6.48 -12.68
CA GLY A 24 11.34 -6.19 -13.89
C GLY A 24 10.54 -7.36 -14.42
N GLU A 25 11.15 -8.52 -14.58
CA GLU A 25 10.46 -9.74 -15.08
C GLU A 25 9.51 -10.33 -14.05
N GLY A 26 9.89 -10.30 -12.76
CA GLY A 26 9.05 -10.80 -11.67
C GLY A 26 8.13 -9.77 -11.06
N ALA A 27 8.15 -8.53 -11.54
CA ALA A 27 7.37 -7.45 -10.97
C ALA A 27 5.88 -7.68 -11.19
N GLN A 28 5.09 -7.59 -10.12
CA GLN A 28 3.66 -7.88 -10.14
C GLN A 28 2.80 -6.69 -9.74
N ILE A 29 3.37 -5.73 -9.01
CA ILE A 29 2.60 -4.58 -8.47
C ILE A 29 2.04 -3.72 -9.59
N GLY A 30 2.80 -3.47 -10.65
CA GLY A 30 2.33 -2.71 -11.81
C GLY A 30 1.15 -3.38 -12.49
N HIS A 31 1.20 -4.69 -12.69
CA HIS A 31 0.09 -5.46 -13.28
C HIS A 31 -1.13 -5.47 -12.37
N LEU A 32 -0.93 -5.55 -11.06
CA LEU A 32 -2.02 -5.47 -10.07
C LEU A 32 -2.79 -4.15 -10.22
N TRP A 33 -2.09 -3.03 -10.31
CA TRP A 33 -2.71 -1.71 -10.46
C TRP A 33 -3.36 -1.55 -11.83
N GLN A 34 -2.78 -2.08 -12.90
CA GLN A 34 -3.41 -2.07 -14.24
C GLN A 34 -4.75 -2.79 -14.19
N ARG A 35 -4.79 -3.94 -13.55
CA ARG A 35 -6.01 -4.71 -13.40
C ARG A 35 -7.05 -3.96 -12.56
N PHE A 36 -6.62 -3.32 -11.47
CA PHE A 36 -7.49 -2.50 -10.64
C PHE A 36 -8.12 -1.37 -11.46
N TYR A 37 -7.33 -0.64 -12.23
CA TYR A 37 -7.83 0.48 -13.02
C TYR A 37 -8.76 0.04 -14.15
N SER A 38 -8.55 -1.13 -14.72
CA SER A 38 -9.42 -1.61 -15.81
C SER A 38 -10.71 -2.24 -15.31
N GLU A 39 -10.71 -2.88 -14.16
CA GLU A 39 -11.86 -3.67 -13.69
C GLU A 39 -12.60 -3.06 -12.49
N ILE A 40 -11.95 -2.36 -11.61
CA ILE A 40 -12.55 -1.78 -10.40
C ILE A 40 -12.77 -0.28 -10.52
N ALA A 41 -11.80 0.46 -11.02
CA ALA A 41 -11.88 1.92 -11.08
C ALA A 41 -13.13 2.45 -11.78
N PRO A 42 -13.68 1.79 -12.83
CA PRO A 42 -14.93 2.27 -13.45
C PRO A 42 -16.14 2.29 -12.53
N GLU A 43 -16.10 1.56 -11.40
CA GLU A 43 -17.20 1.53 -10.44
C GLU A 43 -17.02 2.52 -9.30
N LEU A 44 -15.91 3.24 -9.26
CA LEU A 44 -15.62 4.19 -8.18
C LEU A 44 -16.43 5.48 -8.38
N THR A 45 -16.76 6.11 -7.25
CA THR A 45 -17.48 7.38 -7.22
C THR A 45 -16.56 8.47 -6.69
N SER A 46 -17.06 9.71 -6.65
CA SER A 46 -16.27 10.84 -6.13
C SER A 46 -15.93 10.71 -4.64
N THR A 47 -16.64 9.85 -3.90
CA THR A 47 -16.40 9.60 -2.49
C THR A 47 -15.56 8.36 -2.23
N SER A 48 -15.23 7.59 -3.27
CA SER A 48 -14.42 6.39 -3.13
C SER A 48 -12.98 6.75 -2.76
N GLN A 49 -12.39 5.92 -1.89
CA GLN A 49 -10.99 6.03 -1.51
C GLN A 49 -10.22 4.84 -2.07
N VAL A 50 -8.99 5.07 -2.51
CA VAL A 50 -8.12 4.05 -3.10
C VAL A 50 -6.92 3.85 -2.19
N TYR A 51 -6.60 2.58 -1.94
CA TYR A 51 -5.51 2.18 -1.06
C TYR A 51 -4.63 1.13 -1.73
N GLY A 52 -3.34 1.18 -1.44
CA GLY A 52 -2.41 0.08 -1.66
C GLY A 52 -2.01 -0.49 -0.31
N VAL A 53 -2.31 -1.74 -0.04
CA VAL A 53 -2.07 -2.34 1.28
C VAL A 53 -1.00 -3.43 1.17
N TYR A 54 -0.01 -3.36 2.05
CA TYR A 54 1.08 -4.31 2.15
C TYR A 54 0.96 -5.01 3.50
N THR A 55 0.77 -6.32 3.48
CA THR A 55 0.51 -7.08 4.69
C THR A 55 0.95 -8.53 4.54
N HIS A 56 0.72 -9.34 5.56
CA HIS A 56 1.10 -10.74 5.60
C HIS A 56 2.59 -10.94 5.29
N TYR A 57 3.43 -10.10 5.88
CA TYR A 57 4.87 -10.19 5.71
C TYR A 57 5.39 -11.51 6.27
N GLU A 58 6.17 -12.20 5.45
CA GLU A 58 6.84 -13.44 5.87
C GLU A 58 7.89 -13.18 6.96
N SER A 59 8.62 -12.09 6.80
CA SER A 59 9.69 -11.71 7.74
C SER A 59 9.90 -10.20 7.73
N ASP A 60 10.95 -9.74 7.10
CA ASP A 60 11.31 -8.33 6.96
C ASP A 60 11.30 -7.90 5.50
N VAL A 61 12.13 -6.92 5.13
CA VAL A 61 12.22 -6.39 3.76
C VAL A 61 12.68 -7.42 2.73
N THR A 62 13.23 -8.56 3.15
CA THR A 62 13.71 -9.61 2.24
C THR A 62 12.69 -10.72 2.02
N GLY A 63 11.65 -10.80 2.83
CA GLY A 63 10.62 -11.84 2.72
C GLY A 63 9.49 -11.46 1.78
N ASP A 64 8.60 -12.43 1.57
CA ASP A 64 7.39 -12.23 0.77
C ASP A 64 6.35 -11.44 1.54
N PHE A 65 5.47 -10.78 0.81
CA PHE A 65 4.33 -10.06 1.36
C PHE A 65 3.19 -10.02 0.35
N ASP A 66 1.99 -9.76 0.85
CA ASP A 66 0.81 -9.54 0.01
C ASP A 66 0.64 -8.06 -0.28
N VAL A 67 0.28 -7.73 -1.52
CA VAL A 67 -0.07 -6.37 -1.93
C VAL A 67 -1.49 -6.36 -2.44
N TYR A 68 -2.31 -5.47 -1.91
CA TYR A 68 -3.69 -5.27 -2.34
C TYR A 68 -3.83 -3.91 -3.00
N ALA A 69 -4.39 -3.89 -4.21
CA ALA A 69 -4.91 -2.66 -4.82
C ALA A 69 -6.41 -2.66 -4.55
N CYS A 70 -6.88 -1.76 -3.71
CA CYS A 70 -8.21 -1.89 -3.13
C CYS A 70 -8.89 -0.54 -2.87
N THR A 71 -10.16 -0.62 -2.51
CA THR A 71 -11.03 0.54 -2.28
C THR A 71 -11.98 0.25 -1.11
N ASN A 72 -12.52 1.32 -0.52
CA ASN A 72 -13.55 1.25 0.49
C ASN A 72 -14.96 1.10 -0.13
N THR A 73 -15.09 1.24 -1.44
CA THR A 73 -16.37 1.10 -2.13
C THR A 73 -16.68 -0.38 -2.36
N PRO A 74 -17.89 -0.87 -2.02
CA PRO A 74 -18.27 -2.26 -2.34
C PRO A 74 -18.25 -2.52 -3.85
N ILE A 75 -17.64 -3.62 -4.25
CA ILE A 75 -17.50 -4.01 -5.65
C ILE A 75 -18.27 -5.32 -5.87
N ASN A 76 -19.19 -5.32 -6.84
CA ASN A 76 -20.08 -6.45 -7.09
C ASN A 76 -19.94 -7.05 -8.49
N THR A 77 -19.18 -6.44 -9.40
CA THR A 77 -19.09 -6.88 -10.80
C THR A 77 -17.97 -7.86 -11.05
N VAL A 78 -16.98 -7.95 -10.16
CA VAL A 78 -15.86 -8.89 -10.25
C VAL A 78 -15.59 -9.46 -8.88
N GLU A 79 -14.94 -10.62 -8.83
CA GLU A 79 -14.50 -11.20 -7.58
C GLU A 79 -13.36 -10.39 -6.99
N THR A 80 -13.47 -10.04 -5.72
CA THR A 80 -12.44 -9.31 -4.99
C THR A 80 -12.06 -10.06 -3.73
N GLU A 81 -10.90 -9.68 -3.19
CA GLU A 81 -10.46 -10.15 -1.88
C GLU A 81 -10.57 -9.03 -0.88
N SER A 82 -10.90 -9.38 0.36
CA SER A 82 -11.03 -8.41 1.45
C SER A 82 -9.74 -8.31 2.23
N VAL A 83 -9.42 -7.10 2.66
CA VAL A 83 -8.31 -6.84 3.57
C VAL A 83 -8.72 -5.76 4.56
N ASP A 84 -8.28 -5.91 5.80
CA ASP A 84 -8.53 -4.93 6.84
C ASP A 84 -7.26 -4.11 7.11
N LEU A 85 -7.42 -2.80 7.21
CA LEU A 85 -6.35 -1.95 7.72
C LEU A 85 -6.33 -2.08 9.24
N ALA A 86 -5.24 -2.61 9.77
CA ALA A 86 -5.12 -2.85 11.20
C ALA A 86 -5.04 -1.54 11.98
N ALA A 87 -5.67 -1.52 13.16
CA ALA A 87 -5.45 -0.44 14.11
C ALA A 87 -4.05 -0.54 14.70
N GLY A 88 -3.46 0.58 15.13
CA GLY A 88 -2.13 0.59 15.73
C GLY A 88 -1.40 1.90 15.53
N HIS A 89 -0.10 1.85 15.75
CA HIS A 89 0.78 3.00 15.58
C HIS A 89 1.38 3.01 14.18
N TYR A 90 1.28 4.15 13.52
CA TYR A 90 1.81 4.34 12.17
C TYR A 90 2.62 5.64 12.10
N LEU A 91 3.66 5.62 11.29
CA LEU A 91 4.32 6.83 10.83
C LEU A 91 3.77 7.18 9.46
N ARG A 92 3.45 8.44 9.24
CA ARG A 92 2.90 8.94 7.99
C ARG A 92 3.97 9.68 7.20
N PHE A 93 4.14 9.28 5.96
CA PHE A 93 4.99 9.95 4.97
C PHE A 93 4.08 10.41 3.83
N SER A 94 4.31 11.60 3.30
CA SER A 94 3.45 12.14 2.25
C SER A 94 4.26 12.68 1.09
N GLY A 95 3.65 12.68 -0.09
CA GLY A 95 4.25 13.20 -1.31
C GLY A 95 3.20 13.71 -2.27
N GLN A 96 3.65 14.49 -3.23
CA GLN A 96 2.82 15.14 -4.21
C GLN A 96 3.53 15.13 -5.57
N GLY A 97 2.77 14.91 -6.62
CA GLY A 97 3.28 14.88 -7.99
C GLY A 97 2.64 13.78 -8.81
N SER A 98 3.10 13.59 -10.03
CA SER A 98 2.60 12.58 -10.94
C SER A 98 2.81 11.16 -10.40
N MET A 99 1.82 10.30 -10.55
CA MET A 99 1.95 8.88 -10.19
C MET A 99 2.49 8.10 -11.40
N PRO A 100 3.35 7.08 -11.20
CA PRO A 100 3.76 6.55 -9.89
C PRO A 100 4.98 7.22 -9.27
N HIS A 101 5.53 8.27 -9.87
CA HIS A 101 6.76 8.91 -9.36
C HIS A 101 6.62 9.39 -7.92
N ALA A 102 5.49 10.02 -7.59
CA ALA A 102 5.28 10.55 -6.24
C ALA A 102 5.30 9.45 -5.18
N VAL A 103 4.62 8.32 -5.40
CA VAL A 103 4.60 7.23 -4.43
C VAL A 103 5.96 6.54 -4.31
N ILE A 104 6.69 6.44 -5.41
CA ILE A 104 8.05 5.88 -5.40
C ILE A 104 8.97 6.77 -4.56
N ASP A 105 8.86 8.10 -4.73
CA ASP A 105 9.65 9.05 -3.94
C ASP A 105 9.34 8.95 -2.45
N VAL A 106 8.07 8.79 -2.09
CA VAL A 106 7.67 8.61 -0.68
C VAL A 106 8.28 7.33 -0.10
N TRP A 107 8.24 6.23 -0.84
CA TRP A 107 8.88 4.99 -0.41
C TRP A 107 10.40 5.15 -0.26
N GLY A 108 11.03 5.96 -1.11
CA GLY A 108 12.44 6.32 -0.95
C GLY A 108 12.71 7.03 0.36
N GLN A 109 11.82 7.93 0.78
CA GLN A 109 11.90 8.60 2.08
C GLN A 109 11.75 7.60 3.23
N VAL A 110 10.84 6.64 3.11
CA VAL A 110 10.64 5.58 4.10
C VAL A 110 11.93 4.76 4.28
N TRP A 111 12.51 4.31 3.17
CA TRP A 111 13.75 3.53 3.20
C TRP A 111 14.89 4.31 3.86
N GLN A 112 15.07 5.59 3.52
CA GLN A 112 16.10 6.44 4.13
C GLN A 112 15.88 6.60 5.62
N TYR A 113 14.63 6.83 6.03
CA TYR A 113 14.29 7.04 7.43
C TYR A 113 14.67 5.82 8.28
N PHE A 114 14.23 4.62 7.86
CA PHE A 114 14.45 3.39 8.64
C PHE A 114 15.87 2.83 8.50
N SER A 115 16.63 3.25 7.49
CA SER A 115 18.04 2.84 7.36
C SER A 115 18.99 3.68 8.21
N ASN A 116 18.52 4.79 8.77
CA ASN A 116 19.33 5.63 9.65
C ASN A 116 19.53 4.94 11.00
N GLU A 117 20.79 4.80 11.42
CA GLU A 117 21.15 4.15 12.70
C GLU A 117 20.54 4.87 13.92
N GLN A 118 20.24 6.16 13.79
CA GLN A 118 19.65 6.95 14.86
C GLN A 118 18.12 7.00 14.80
N CYS A 119 17.52 6.23 13.91
CA CYS A 119 16.06 6.17 13.80
C CYS A 119 15.43 5.68 15.10
N PRO A 120 14.51 6.47 15.71
CA PRO A 120 13.90 6.10 16.99
C PRO A 120 12.78 5.08 16.85
N HIS A 121 12.42 4.68 15.64
CA HIS A 121 11.31 3.77 15.38
C HIS A 121 11.79 2.50 14.70
N ILE A 122 11.08 1.40 14.97
CA ILE A 122 11.31 0.10 14.36
C ILE A 122 10.07 -0.29 13.58
N ARG A 123 10.23 -0.68 12.30
CA ARG A 123 9.11 -1.18 11.50
C ARG A 123 8.56 -2.46 12.12
N ALA A 124 7.24 -2.52 12.21
CA ALA A 124 6.56 -3.67 12.79
C ALA A 124 6.32 -4.81 11.78
N TYR A 125 6.35 -4.52 10.47
CA TYR A 125 6.07 -5.48 9.39
C TYR A 125 4.73 -6.20 9.59
N LYS A 126 3.71 -5.44 9.98
CA LYS A 126 2.34 -5.95 10.13
C LYS A 126 1.51 -5.57 8.94
N THR A 127 1.07 -4.32 8.88
CA THR A 127 0.31 -3.76 7.76
C THR A 127 0.84 -2.37 7.48
N ASP A 128 1.27 -2.14 6.25
CA ASP A 128 1.63 -0.81 5.77
C ASP A 128 0.69 -0.47 4.63
N TYR A 129 0.38 0.81 4.41
CA TYR A 129 -0.52 1.14 3.32
C TYR A 129 -0.27 2.51 2.72
N GLU A 130 -0.61 2.61 1.44
CA GLU A 130 -0.64 3.84 0.67
C GLU A 130 -2.09 4.31 0.62
N PHE A 131 -2.32 5.57 0.87
CA PHE A 131 -3.61 6.21 0.68
C PHE A 131 -3.49 7.26 -0.42
N TYR A 132 -4.18 7.03 -1.53
CA TYR A 132 -4.19 7.95 -2.66
C TYR A 132 -5.28 8.99 -2.45
N LYS A 133 -4.89 10.16 -1.94
CA LYS A 133 -5.83 11.25 -1.61
C LYS A 133 -6.44 11.86 -2.87
N SER A 134 -5.66 11.95 -3.94
CA SER A 134 -6.06 12.50 -5.24
C SER A 134 -5.17 11.94 -6.32
N SER A 135 -5.33 12.40 -7.56
CA SER A 135 -4.51 11.93 -8.69
C SER A 135 -3.03 12.29 -8.55
N ASP A 136 -2.70 13.26 -7.70
CA ASP A 136 -1.33 13.77 -7.52
C ASP A 136 -0.88 13.84 -6.06
N GLU A 137 -1.64 13.25 -5.12
CA GLU A 137 -1.28 13.25 -3.70
C GLU A 137 -1.38 11.84 -3.12
N VAL A 138 -0.36 11.44 -2.36
CA VAL A 138 -0.32 10.14 -1.70
C VAL A 138 0.27 10.25 -0.30
N GLU A 139 -0.29 9.47 0.61
CA GLU A 139 0.27 9.29 1.96
C GLU A 139 0.62 7.82 2.14
N VAL A 140 1.75 7.55 2.76
CA VAL A 140 2.20 6.18 3.08
C VAL A 140 2.25 6.06 4.60
N PHE A 141 1.62 5.03 5.12
CA PHE A 141 1.52 4.75 6.54
C PHE A 141 2.31 3.47 6.84
N ILE A 142 3.31 3.59 7.70
CA ILE A 142 4.20 2.48 8.06
C ILE A 142 3.96 2.08 9.50
N SER A 143 3.60 0.83 9.72
CA SER A 143 3.39 0.30 11.07
C SER A 143 4.70 0.25 11.84
N VAL A 144 4.67 0.69 13.10
CA VAL A 144 5.83 0.72 13.99
C VAL A 144 5.52 0.03 15.30
N GLY A 145 6.54 -0.55 15.87
CA GLY A 145 6.46 -1.26 17.14
C GLY A 145 6.59 -0.37 18.35
#